data_06cbd5964e54b4cfa287951f041c83cd
#
_entry.id   06cbd5964e54b4cfa287951f041c83cd
#
_cell.length_a   1.000
_cell.length_b   1.000
_cell.length_c   1.000
_cell.angle_alpha   90.00
_cell.angle_beta   90.00
_cell.angle_gamma   90.00
#
_symmetry.space_group_name_H-M   'P 1'
#
loop_
_entity.id
_entity.type
_entity.pdbx_description
1 polymer ?
#
loop_
_entity_poly.entity_id
_entity_poly.type
_entity_poly.pdbx_seq_one_letter_code
_entity_poly.pdbx_strand_id
1 'polypeptide(L)'
;MIRNGATHDVRIDRSRGIVVKRFRSYRRSEPVREWTALTLLAKFAPGLAPIPISADLNGDSPALTMSLLLGAVLGTAALTPVQADALAEALERLWRSVPSIQRQLPAAATPNPAAFTDQVRTILAASPVLGDAPAVVRAHAAAAAWLDRGALEHHGHEGHPAILGHGDPNLANFLWDGSKIRLVDFEDSGPSDRAFELAILTEHISAWSDARMDADDFLSLFGLTRAEKIRLHDFRCLAALFWLLLLRPGSPSSTRNPPGTLERQADRLLGLIG
;
A
#
# COMPACT_ATOMS: atom_id res chain seq x y z
N MET A 1 12.11 21.52 -7.20
CA MET A 1 12.97 20.33 -7.09
C MET A 1 12.27 19.23 -7.87
N ILE A 2 12.96 18.54 -8.77
CA ILE A 2 12.38 17.42 -9.54
C ILE A 2 12.80 16.14 -8.82
N ARG A 3 11.83 15.31 -8.42
CA ARG A 3 12.09 13.93 -7.98
C ARG A 3 11.78 13.02 -9.16
N ASN A 4 12.80 12.34 -9.65
CA ASN A 4 12.64 11.34 -10.70
C ASN A 4 12.27 10.01 -10.05
N GLY A 5 10.98 9.66 -10.08
CA GLY A 5 10.53 8.30 -9.84
C GLY A 5 10.72 7.41 -11.08
N ALA A 6 10.70 6.10 -10.93
CA ALA A 6 10.86 5.19 -12.08
C ALA A 6 9.71 5.30 -13.09
N THR A 7 8.50 5.67 -12.65
CA THR A 7 7.26 5.69 -13.45
C THR A 7 6.74 7.08 -13.75
N HIS A 8 7.14 8.12 -12.98
CA HIS A 8 6.65 9.48 -13.14
C HIS A 8 7.65 10.54 -12.70
N ASP A 9 7.45 11.78 -13.17
CA ASP A 9 8.17 12.97 -12.74
C ASP A 9 7.28 13.83 -11.85
N VAL A 10 7.81 14.27 -10.72
CA VAL A 10 7.12 15.17 -9.81
C VAL A 10 7.85 16.50 -9.77
N ARG A 11 7.17 17.58 -10.18
CA ARG A 11 7.65 18.97 -10.10
C ARG A 11 6.85 19.71 -9.04
N ILE A 12 7.56 20.25 -8.06
CA ILE A 12 6.98 21.06 -6.98
C ILE A 12 7.25 22.53 -7.25
N ASP A 13 6.20 23.33 -7.36
CA ASP A 13 6.24 24.79 -7.38
C ASP A 13 5.73 25.33 -6.04
N ARG A 14 6.68 25.64 -5.15
CA ARG A 14 6.37 26.12 -3.81
C ARG A 14 5.79 27.54 -3.81
N SER A 15 6.16 28.36 -4.79
CA SER A 15 5.68 29.75 -4.89
C SER A 15 4.20 29.81 -5.24
N ARG A 16 3.72 28.84 -6.02
CA ARG A 16 2.32 28.71 -6.43
C ARG A 16 1.54 27.72 -5.55
N GLY A 17 2.22 26.99 -4.66
CA GLY A 17 1.59 25.97 -3.83
C GLY A 17 1.04 24.78 -4.61
N ILE A 18 1.68 24.38 -5.71
CA ILE A 18 1.22 23.31 -6.60
C ILE A 18 2.28 22.24 -6.82
N VAL A 19 1.79 21.05 -7.16
CA VAL A 19 2.55 19.90 -7.64
C VAL A 19 2.05 19.49 -9.00
N VAL A 20 2.97 19.25 -9.94
CA VAL A 20 2.68 18.66 -11.25
C VAL A 20 3.31 17.28 -11.28
N LYS A 21 2.48 16.23 -11.40
CA LYS A 21 2.89 14.83 -11.58
C LYS A 21 2.68 14.45 -13.04
N ARG A 22 3.75 14.04 -13.73
CA ARG A 22 3.73 13.61 -15.13
C ARG A 22 4.08 12.13 -15.19
N PHE A 23 3.20 11.34 -15.77
CA PHE A 23 3.37 9.89 -15.91
C PHE A 23 4.19 9.59 -17.17
N ARG A 24 5.35 8.96 -16.98
CA ARG A 24 6.24 8.53 -18.08
C ARG A 24 5.91 7.12 -18.56
N SER A 25 5.47 6.28 -17.67
CA SER A 25 5.02 4.94 -17.98
C SER A 25 3.82 4.59 -17.10
N TYR A 26 2.75 4.17 -17.72
CA TYR A 26 1.52 3.78 -17.07
C TYR A 26 0.91 2.61 -17.85
N ARG A 27 0.42 1.60 -17.14
CA ARG A 27 -0.10 0.37 -17.76
C ARG A 27 -1.54 0.06 -17.40
N ARG A 28 -2.07 0.73 -16.36
CA ARG A 28 -3.33 0.34 -15.71
C ARG A 28 -4.20 1.53 -15.38
N SER A 29 -4.15 2.58 -16.20
CA SER A 29 -4.95 3.80 -15.99
C SER A 29 -4.62 4.57 -14.70
N GLU A 30 -3.38 4.50 -14.22
CA GLU A 30 -2.90 5.19 -13.03
C GLU A 30 -3.27 6.69 -13.02
N PRO A 31 -3.07 7.47 -14.11
CA PRO A 31 -3.43 8.89 -14.11
C PRO A 31 -4.92 9.15 -13.88
N VAL A 32 -5.78 8.34 -14.54
CA VAL A 32 -7.24 8.44 -14.42
C VAL A 32 -7.68 8.07 -13.01
N ARG A 33 -7.06 7.06 -12.43
CA ARG A 33 -7.37 6.58 -11.10
C ARG A 33 -6.99 7.60 -10.04
N GLU A 34 -5.77 8.12 -10.06
CA GLU A 34 -5.36 9.15 -9.14
C GLU A 34 -6.23 10.40 -9.24
N TRP A 35 -6.53 10.86 -10.47
CA TRP A 35 -7.44 11.99 -10.67
C TRP A 35 -8.82 11.74 -10.07
N THR A 36 -9.38 10.56 -10.29
CA THR A 36 -10.70 10.18 -9.76
C THR A 36 -10.70 10.13 -8.24
N ALA A 37 -9.69 9.49 -7.64
CA ALA A 37 -9.55 9.40 -6.20
C ALA A 37 -9.42 10.78 -5.55
N LEU A 38 -8.54 11.65 -6.08
CA LEU A 38 -8.37 13.01 -5.57
C LEU A 38 -9.66 13.83 -5.68
N THR A 39 -10.41 13.68 -6.78
CA THR A 39 -11.68 14.37 -6.97
C THR A 39 -12.73 13.93 -5.93
N LEU A 40 -12.80 12.63 -5.66
CA LEU A 40 -13.68 12.09 -4.63
C LEU A 40 -13.28 12.56 -3.24
N LEU A 41 -11.98 12.53 -2.92
CA LEU A 41 -11.47 12.94 -1.63
C LEU A 41 -11.62 14.46 -1.40
N ALA A 42 -11.47 15.28 -2.42
CA ALA A 42 -11.75 16.70 -2.32
C ALA A 42 -13.22 16.98 -1.92
N LYS A 43 -14.15 16.13 -2.39
CA LYS A 43 -15.57 16.24 -2.09
C LYS A 43 -15.95 15.65 -0.71
N PHE A 44 -15.47 14.45 -0.40
CA PHE A 44 -15.95 13.65 0.73
C PHE A 44 -15.04 13.65 1.96
N ALA A 45 -13.74 13.94 1.77
CA ALA A 45 -12.75 14.02 2.83
C ALA A 45 -11.81 15.23 2.65
N PRO A 46 -12.37 16.48 2.59
CA PRO A 46 -11.57 17.66 2.28
C PRO A 46 -10.39 17.81 3.24
N GLY A 47 -9.20 18.07 2.68
CA GLY A 47 -7.94 18.23 3.43
C GLY A 47 -7.25 16.92 3.81
N LEU A 48 -7.75 15.75 3.43
CA LEU A 48 -7.07 14.46 3.62
C LEU A 48 -6.01 14.23 2.55
N ALA A 49 -6.26 14.66 1.31
CA ALA A 49 -5.39 14.48 0.15
C ALA A 49 -5.19 15.81 -0.59
N PRO A 50 -4.27 15.89 -1.58
CA PRO A 50 -4.14 17.06 -2.43
C PRO A 50 -5.45 17.40 -3.14
N ILE A 51 -5.73 18.68 -3.29
CA ILE A 51 -6.88 19.16 -4.08
C ILE A 51 -6.49 19.06 -5.56
N PRO A 52 -7.24 18.31 -6.39
CA PRO A 52 -7.00 18.26 -7.83
C PRO A 52 -7.33 19.62 -8.46
N ILE A 53 -6.44 20.12 -9.33
CA ILE A 53 -6.58 21.42 -9.97
C ILE A 53 -6.88 21.27 -11.45
N SER A 54 -6.09 20.47 -12.16
CA SER A 54 -6.28 20.15 -13.57
C SER A 54 -5.65 18.83 -13.93
N ALA A 55 -6.18 18.18 -14.98
CA ALA A 55 -5.62 16.97 -15.54
C ALA A 55 -5.55 17.07 -17.06
N ASP A 56 -4.43 16.64 -17.62
CA ASP A 56 -4.30 16.27 -19.02
C ASP A 56 -4.10 14.75 -19.04
N LEU A 57 -5.18 14.03 -19.37
CA LEU A 57 -5.20 12.56 -19.32
C LEU A 57 -5.03 11.95 -20.73
N ASN A 58 -4.89 12.81 -21.76
CA ASN A 58 -4.74 12.40 -23.13
C ASN A 58 -3.27 12.45 -23.56
N GLY A 59 -2.90 11.58 -24.48
CA GLY A 59 -1.55 11.55 -25.07
C GLY A 59 -0.56 10.64 -24.32
N ASP A 60 0.69 10.70 -24.78
CA ASP A 60 1.76 9.77 -24.37
C ASP A 60 2.37 10.08 -23.00
N SER A 61 2.01 11.19 -22.40
CA SER A 61 2.58 11.64 -21.12
C SER A 61 1.55 12.40 -20.29
N PRO A 62 0.53 11.69 -19.76
CA PRO A 62 -0.50 12.30 -18.93
C PRO A 62 0.08 13.06 -17.74
N ALA A 63 -0.61 14.12 -17.33
CA ALA A 63 -0.15 14.95 -16.23
C ALA A 63 -1.32 15.39 -15.34
N LEU A 64 -1.08 15.40 -14.03
CA LEU A 64 -1.97 15.94 -13.02
C LEU A 64 -1.33 17.17 -12.36
N THR A 65 -2.13 18.21 -12.17
CA THR A 65 -1.79 19.34 -11.32
C THR A 65 -2.66 19.33 -10.09
N MET A 66 -2.06 19.41 -8.93
CA MET A 66 -2.73 19.35 -7.65
C MET A 66 -2.12 20.32 -6.64
N SER A 67 -2.80 20.59 -5.53
CA SER A 67 -2.27 21.42 -4.46
C SER A 67 -1.06 20.78 -3.79
N LEU A 68 -0.09 21.60 -3.38
CA LEU A 68 1.03 21.16 -2.55
C LEU A 68 0.53 20.94 -1.12
N LEU A 69 0.76 19.75 -0.58
CA LEU A 69 0.66 19.48 0.84
C LEU A 69 2.02 19.69 1.52
N LEU A 70 2.00 20.33 2.67
CA LEU A 70 3.18 20.50 3.52
C LEU A 70 3.17 19.42 4.60
N GLY A 71 4.36 18.93 4.95
CA GLY A 71 4.56 17.92 5.98
C GLY A 71 5.86 17.15 5.77
N ALA A 72 6.26 16.44 6.81
CA ALA A 72 7.37 15.48 6.75
C ALA A 72 6.81 14.11 6.37
N VAL A 73 7.47 13.40 5.47
CA VAL A 73 7.12 12.02 5.15
C VAL A 73 7.33 11.11 6.36
N LEU A 74 6.42 10.17 6.59
CA LEU A 74 6.63 9.11 7.56
C LEU A 74 7.70 8.12 7.05
N GLY A 75 8.15 7.22 7.93
CA GLY A 75 9.10 6.17 7.56
C GLY A 75 10.56 6.60 7.49
N THR A 76 10.90 7.82 7.91
CA THR A 76 12.29 8.26 8.12
C THR A 76 12.81 7.93 9.51
N ALA A 77 11.93 7.68 10.46
CA ALA A 77 12.19 7.27 11.85
C ALA A 77 11.02 6.41 12.36
N ALA A 78 11.15 5.85 13.55
CA ALA A 78 10.05 5.18 14.25
C ALA A 78 8.87 6.15 14.45
N LEU A 79 7.65 5.64 14.26
CA LEU A 79 6.44 6.42 14.52
C LEU A 79 6.32 6.70 16.01
N THR A 80 6.05 7.95 16.34
CA THR A 80 5.62 8.29 17.70
C THR A 80 4.16 7.82 17.91
N PRO A 81 3.72 7.59 19.16
CA PRO A 81 2.32 7.24 19.44
C PRO A 81 1.33 8.23 18.80
N VAL A 82 1.61 9.53 18.88
CA VAL A 82 0.76 10.58 18.28
C VAL A 82 0.68 10.46 16.74
N GLN A 83 1.79 10.08 16.09
CA GLN A 83 1.79 9.85 14.65
C GLN A 83 1.04 8.56 14.28
N ALA A 84 1.14 7.52 15.10
CA ALA A 84 0.40 6.28 14.90
C ALA A 84 -1.12 6.51 15.01
N ASP A 85 -1.56 7.21 16.06
CA ASP A 85 -2.96 7.61 16.24
C ASP A 85 -3.48 8.45 15.06
N ALA A 86 -2.69 9.45 14.64
CA ALA A 86 -3.06 10.31 13.52
C ALA A 86 -3.11 9.55 12.18
N LEU A 87 -2.24 8.54 11.99
CA LEU A 87 -2.26 7.67 10.82
C LEU A 87 -3.52 6.79 10.83
N ALA A 88 -3.86 6.19 11.97
CA ALA A 88 -5.08 5.40 12.13
C ALA A 88 -6.33 6.25 11.86
N GLU A 89 -6.39 7.47 12.39
CA GLU A 89 -7.50 8.42 12.13
C GLU A 89 -7.61 8.76 10.64
N ALA A 90 -6.48 9.03 9.97
CA ALA A 90 -6.46 9.37 8.54
C ALA A 90 -6.95 8.21 7.66
N LEU A 91 -6.54 6.97 7.97
CA LEU A 91 -6.99 5.77 7.28
C LEU A 91 -8.49 5.51 7.51
N GLU A 92 -8.95 5.58 8.76
CA GLU A 92 -10.39 5.45 9.07
C GLU A 92 -11.23 6.52 8.36
N ARG A 93 -10.71 7.74 8.26
CA ARG A 93 -11.35 8.81 7.52
C ARG A 93 -11.40 8.52 6.02
N LEU A 94 -10.33 8.01 5.43
CA LEU A 94 -10.29 7.55 4.04
C LEU A 94 -11.39 6.52 3.78
N TRP A 95 -11.48 5.50 4.62
CA TRP A 95 -12.39 4.36 4.43
C TRP A 95 -13.86 4.70 4.63
N ARG A 96 -14.17 5.62 5.57
CA ARG A 96 -15.56 5.99 5.91
C ARG A 96 -16.13 7.11 5.03
N SER A 97 -15.28 7.96 4.46
CA SER A 97 -15.74 9.21 3.85
C SER A 97 -16.33 9.02 2.47
N VAL A 98 -15.95 8.00 1.72
CA VAL A 98 -16.39 7.81 0.34
C VAL A 98 -17.43 6.70 0.27
N PRO A 99 -18.73 7.05 0.14
CA PRO A 99 -19.79 6.05 0.09
C PRO A 99 -19.80 5.30 -1.26
N SER A 100 -20.03 3.97 -1.20
CA SER A 100 -20.36 3.11 -2.37
C SER A 100 -19.46 3.28 -3.58
N ILE A 101 -18.18 3.34 -3.36
CA ILE A 101 -17.15 3.67 -4.34
C ILE A 101 -17.04 2.69 -5.51
N GLN A 102 -17.53 1.48 -5.36
CA GLN A 102 -17.43 0.42 -6.36
C GLN A 102 -17.92 0.79 -7.76
N ARG A 103 -18.80 1.81 -7.87
CA ARG A 103 -19.41 2.20 -9.14
C ARG A 103 -18.71 3.35 -9.85
N GLN A 104 -17.75 4.02 -9.19
CA GLN A 104 -17.19 5.28 -9.69
C GLN A 104 -15.68 5.25 -9.96
N LEU A 105 -14.95 4.27 -9.42
CA LEU A 105 -13.53 4.14 -9.66
C LEU A 105 -13.26 3.19 -10.83
N PRO A 106 -12.28 3.51 -11.69
CA PRO A 106 -11.71 2.53 -12.61
C PRO A 106 -11.25 1.31 -11.82
N ALA A 107 -11.34 0.13 -12.43
CA ALA A 107 -10.87 -1.10 -11.80
C ALA A 107 -9.46 -0.88 -11.23
N ALA A 108 -9.27 -1.26 -9.96
CA ALA A 108 -8.01 -1.07 -9.27
C ALA A 108 -6.85 -1.71 -10.03
N ALA A 109 -5.71 -1.01 -10.10
CA ALA A 109 -4.49 -1.62 -10.62
C ALA A 109 -3.75 -2.37 -9.53
N THR A 110 -3.85 -1.85 -8.30
CA THR A 110 -3.50 -2.67 -7.16
C THR A 110 -4.58 -3.70 -7.02
N PRO A 111 -4.21 -4.94 -6.98
CA PRO A 111 -5.18 -6.00 -6.93
C PRO A 111 -6.09 -5.77 -5.71
N ASN A 112 -7.38 -5.78 -5.95
CA ASN A 112 -8.29 -6.16 -4.87
C ASN A 112 -7.77 -7.48 -4.28
N PRO A 113 -8.15 -7.89 -3.08
CA PRO A 113 -7.59 -9.07 -2.42
C PRO A 113 -7.52 -10.32 -3.31
N ALA A 114 -8.52 -10.56 -4.17
CA ALA A 114 -8.53 -11.71 -5.07
C ALA A 114 -7.44 -11.63 -6.16
N ALA A 115 -7.36 -10.50 -6.86
CA ALA A 115 -6.35 -10.30 -7.90
C ALA A 115 -4.92 -10.26 -7.32
N PHE A 116 -4.76 -9.80 -6.07
CA PHE A 116 -3.47 -9.86 -5.36
C PHE A 116 -3.08 -11.31 -5.04
N THR A 117 -4.04 -12.14 -4.62
CA THR A 117 -3.82 -13.57 -4.40
C THR A 117 -3.35 -14.26 -5.68
N ASP A 118 -4.02 -14.00 -6.81
CA ASP A 118 -3.66 -14.58 -8.11
C ASP A 118 -2.27 -14.11 -8.57
N GLN A 119 -1.94 -12.84 -8.32
CA GLN A 119 -0.62 -12.30 -8.60
C GLN A 119 0.46 -13.01 -7.78
N VAL A 120 0.25 -13.20 -6.48
CA VAL A 120 1.21 -13.87 -5.59
C VAL A 120 1.39 -15.32 -6.01
N ARG A 121 0.31 -16.05 -6.31
CA ARG A 121 0.37 -17.43 -6.83
C ARG A 121 1.17 -17.50 -8.13
N THR A 122 0.96 -16.56 -9.05
CA THR A 122 1.68 -16.50 -10.33
C THR A 122 3.18 -16.27 -10.12
N ILE A 123 3.55 -15.32 -9.24
CA ILE A 123 4.96 -15.03 -8.95
C ILE A 123 5.61 -16.22 -8.24
N LEU A 124 4.92 -16.85 -7.28
CA LEU A 124 5.41 -18.01 -6.56
C LEU A 124 5.72 -19.18 -7.52
N ALA A 125 4.78 -19.48 -8.43
CA ALA A 125 4.96 -20.53 -9.43
C ALA A 125 6.14 -20.26 -10.39
N ALA A 126 6.41 -18.99 -10.70
CA ALA A 126 7.50 -18.55 -11.55
C ALA A 126 8.86 -18.41 -10.81
N SER A 127 8.88 -18.57 -9.48
CA SER A 127 10.06 -18.30 -8.64
C SER A 127 10.41 -19.53 -7.78
N PRO A 128 10.88 -20.62 -8.36
CA PRO A 128 11.12 -21.87 -7.63
C PRO A 128 12.26 -21.78 -6.60
N VAL A 129 13.16 -20.81 -6.73
CA VAL A 129 14.32 -20.61 -5.84
C VAL A 129 14.46 -19.14 -5.51
N LEU A 130 14.38 -18.79 -4.21
CA LEU A 130 14.56 -17.42 -3.72
C LEU A 130 15.96 -17.15 -3.15
N GLY A 131 16.78 -18.18 -3.00
CA GLY A 131 18.09 -18.17 -2.37
C GLY A 131 18.34 -19.47 -1.61
N ASP A 132 19.54 -19.63 -1.06
CA ASP A 132 20.00 -20.83 -0.34
C ASP A 132 19.99 -20.65 1.20
N ALA A 133 19.70 -19.45 1.69
CA ALA A 133 19.58 -19.20 3.14
C ALA A 133 18.48 -20.07 3.77
N PRO A 134 18.80 -20.85 4.83
CA PRO A 134 17.85 -21.82 5.39
C PRO A 134 16.50 -21.23 5.82
N ALA A 135 16.47 -20.01 6.35
CA ALA A 135 15.22 -19.31 6.71
C ALA A 135 14.36 -19.01 5.48
N VAL A 136 14.99 -18.56 4.38
CA VAL A 136 14.30 -18.23 3.12
C VAL A 136 13.69 -19.49 2.49
N VAL A 137 14.45 -20.59 2.45
CA VAL A 137 13.96 -21.89 1.94
C VAL A 137 12.76 -22.39 2.75
N ARG A 138 12.86 -22.34 4.09
CA ARG A 138 11.75 -22.75 4.97
C ARG A 138 10.52 -21.86 4.78
N ALA A 139 10.70 -20.54 4.73
CA ALA A 139 9.60 -19.60 4.56
C ALA A 139 8.88 -19.79 3.23
N HIS A 140 9.63 -20.00 2.15
CA HIS A 140 9.06 -20.30 0.83
C HIS A 140 8.23 -21.59 0.84
N ALA A 141 8.76 -22.68 1.39
CA ALA A 141 8.05 -23.94 1.48
C ALA A 141 6.81 -23.88 2.38
N ALA A 142 6.92 -23.21 3.54
CA ALA A 142 5.80 -23.02 4.46
C ALA A 142 4.66 -22.21 3.82
N ALA A 143 5.01 -21.14 3.08
CA ALA A 143 4.04 -20.31 2.40
C ALA A 143 3.36 -21.02 1.23
N ALA A 144 4.07 -21.82 0.45
CA ALA A 144 3.46 -22.66 -0.59
C ALA A 144 2.44 -23.63 0.03
N ALA A 145 2.83 -24.35 1.08
CA ALA A 145 1.92 -25.25 1.79
C ALA A 145 0.73 -24.54 2.45
N TRP A 146 0.91 -23.30 2.92
CA TRP A 146 -0.17 -22.47 3.46
C TRP A 146 -1.19 -22.09 2.38
N LEU A 147 -0.72 -21.64 1.19
CA LEU A 147 -1.58 -21.33 0.05
C LEU A 147 -2.34 -22.56 -0.48
N ASP A 148 -1.68 -23.73 -0.53
CA ASP A 148 -2.27 -24.98 -1.02
C ASP A 148 -3.37 -25.50 -0.10
N ARG A 149 -3.36 -25.14 1.19
CA ARG A 149 -4.44 -25.47 2.14
C ARG A 149 -5.71 -24.63 1.95
N GLY A 150 -5.75 -23.73 0.98
CA GLY A 150 -6.93 -22.92 0.69
C GLY A 150 -7.24 -21.85 1.77
N ALA A 151 -6.23 -21.39 2.50
CA ALA A 151 -6.41 -20.42 3.59
C ALA A 151 -7.18 -19.14 3.17
N LEU A 152 -7.12 -18.77 1.90
CA LEU A 152 -7.78 -17.57 1.34
C LEU A 152 -9.13 -17.87 0.66
N GLU A 153 -9.51 -19.13 0.50
CA GLU A 153 -10.74 -19.51 -0.24
C GLU A 153 -12.01 -19.17 0.55
N HIS A 154 -11.90 -19.04 1.87
CA HIS A 154 -13.00 -18.70 2.76
C HIS A 154 -13.24 -17.20 2.91
N HIS A 155 -12.41 -16.38 2.30
CA HIS A 155 -12.52 -14.91 2.36
C HIS A 155 -13.36 -14.37 1.20
N GLY A 156 -14.58 -14.89 1.03
CA GLY A 156 -15.54 -14.33 0.08
C GLY A 156 -15.76 -12.83 0.33
N HIS A 157 -15.98 -12.06 -0.75
CA HIS A 157 -16.32 -10.63 -0.67
C HIS A 157 -17.70 -10.39 -0.04
N GLU A 158 -18.45 -11.44 0.26
CA GLU A 158 -19.80 -11.36 0.83
C GLU A 158 -19.74 -10.86 2.27
N GLY A 159 -20.41 -9.73 2.51
CA GLY A 159 -20.59 -9.18 3.86
C GLY A 159 -19.56 -8.14 4.31
N HIS A 160 -18.53 -7.85 3.53
CA HIS A 160 -17.56 -6.77 3.85
C HIS A 160 -17.80 -5.56 2.97
N PRO A 161 -18.11 -4.37 3.55
CA PRO A 161 -18.29 -3.17 2.77
C PRO A 161 -16.98 -2.81 2.07
N ALA A 162 -17.01 -2.65 0.76
CA ALA A 162 -15.89 -2.13 0.03
C ALA A 162 -15.59 -0.69 0.45
N ILE A 163 -14.32 -0.41 0.62
CA ILE A 163 -13.78 0.92 0.97
C ILE A 163 -12.98 1.48 -0.20
N LEU A 164 -12.64 2.77 -0.13
CA LEU A 164 -11.57 3.32 -0.95
C LEU A 164 -10.23 2.94 -0.32
N GLY A 165 -9.50 2.04 -0.95
CA GLY A 165 -8.12 1.73 -0.58
C GLY A 165 -7.15 2.74 -1.18
N HIS A 166 -6.03 2.95 -0.49
CA HIS A 166 -4.91 3.72 -1.02
C HIS A 166 -4.11 2.91 -2.05
N GLY A 167 -3.90 1.64 -1.75
CA GLY A 167 -3.25 0.66 -2.63
C GLY A 167 -1.72 0.67 -2.61
N ASP A 168 -1.07 1.78 -2.26
CA ASP A 168 0.39 1.86 -2.03
C ASP A 168 0.69 2.16 -0.55
N PRO A 169 1.03 1.13 0.23
CA PRO A 169 1.22 1.23 1.68
C PRO A 169 2.59 1.81 2.09
N ASN A 170 3.35 2.41 1.18
CA ASN A 170 4.63 3.00 1.51
C ASN A 170 4.46 4.16 2.50
N LEU A 171 5.14 4.12 3.65
CA LEU A 171 5.07 5.19 4.65
C LEU A 171 5.48 6.57 4.10
N ALA A 172 6.23 6.64 2.99
CA ALA A 172 6.54 7.90 2.32
C ALA A 172 5.32 8.60 1.70
N ASN A 173 4.20 7.90 1.53
CA ASN A 173 2.94 8.45 1.02
C ASN A 173 2.07 9.11 2.11
N PHE A 174 2.53 9.08 3.36
CA PHE A 174 1.85 9.68 4.50
C PHE A 174 2.67 10.88 5.02
N LEU A 175 2.07 12.06 4.99
CA LEU A 175 2.71 13.32 5.36
C LEU A 175 2.21 13.79 6.73
N TRP A 176 3.12 13.94 7.68
CA TRP A 176 2.87 14.51 9.00
C TRP A 176 3.06 16.03 8.98
N ASP A 177 2.02 16.82 9.24
CA ASP A 177 2.08 18.28 9.26
C ASP A 177 2.34 18.89 10.66
N GLY A 178 2.55 18.04 11.65
CA GLY A 178 2.70 18.43 13.07
C GLY A 178 1.43 18.13 13.90
N SER A 179 0.30 17.88 13.26
CA SER A 179 -0.98 17.61 13.95
C SER A 179 -1.81 16.50 13.27
N LYS A 180 -1.69 16.34 11.97
CA LYS A 180 -2.50 15.42 11.16
C LYS A 180 -1.65 14.71 10.12
N ILE A 181 -2.13 13.52 9.73
CA ILE A 181 -1.60 12.81 8.55
C ILE A 181 -2.46 13.17 7.33
N ARG A 182 -1.77 13.40 6.22
CA ARG A 182 -2.35 13.58 4.88
C ARG A 182 -1.73 12.57 3.92
N LEU A 183 -2.52 12.14 2.95
CA LEU A 183 -2.15 11.07 2.03
C LEU A 183 -1.87 11.64 0.65
N VAL A 184 -0.84 11.11 -0.02
CA VAL A 184 -0.46 11.45 -1.39
C VAL A 184 -0.23 10.19 -2.20
N ASP A 185 -0.20 10.32 -3.54
CA ASP A 185 0.14 9.23 -4.45
C ASP A 185 -0.96 8.15 -4.55
N PHE A 186 -2.12 8.56 -5.04
CA PHE A 186 -3.31 7.70 -5.19
C PHE A 186 -3.36 6.91 -6.52
N GLU A 187 -2.22 6.74 -7.19
CA GLU A 187 -2.17 6.07 -8.49
C GLU A 187 -2.58 4.60 -8.43
N ASP A 188 -2.45 3.97 -7.28
CA ASP A 188 -2.83 2.58 -7.02
C ASP A 188 -4.16 2.43 -6.25
N SER A 189 -4.87 3.54 -6.00
CA SER A 189 -6.11 3.53 -5.24
C SER A 189 -7.25 2.81 -5.96
N GLY A 190 -8.18 2.25 -5.20
CA GLY A 190 -9.33 1.56 -5.76
C GLY A 190 -10.25 0.93 -4.73
N PRO A 191 -11.30 0.21 -5.19
CA PRO A 191 -12.11 -0.59 -4.28
C PRO A 191 -11.25 -1.62 -3.56
N SER A 192 -11.31 -1.62 -2.24
CA SER A 192 -10.47 -2.46 -1.37
C SER A 192 -11.25 -2.96 -0.16
N ASP A 193 -10.54 -3.61 0.74
CA ASP A 193 -11.03 -4.16 1.99
C ASP A 193 -10.18 -3.63 3.14
N ARG A 194 -10.81 -3.27 4.26
CA ARG A 194 -10.13 -2.68 5.42
C ARG A 194 -9.05 -3.59 6.00
N ALA A 195 -9.33 -4.88 6.11
CA ALA A 195 -8.35 -5.84 6.62
C ALA A 195 -7.16 -6.01 5.65
N PHE A 196 -7.43 -5.97 4.34
CA PHE A 196 -6.39 -6.02 3.32
C PHE A 196 -5.50 -4.78 3.34
N GLU A 197 -6.07 -3.56 3.41
CA GLU A 197 -5.30 -2.31 3.49
C GLU A 197 -4.40 -2.27 4.73
N LEU A 198 -4.89 -2.73 5.88
CA LEU A 198 -4.10 -2.86 7.10
C LEU A 198 -2.97 -3.89 6.95
N ALA A 199 -3.26 -5.01 6.30
CA ALA A 199 -2.27 -6.06 6.08
C ALA A 199 -1.12 -5.59 5.18
N ILE A 200 -1.44 -5.00 4.01
CA ILE A 200 -0.39 -4.50 3.11
C ILE A 200 0.42 -3.38 3.75
N LEU A 201 -0.19 -2.53 4.58
CA LEU A 201 0.52 -1.46 5.29
C LEU A 201 1.49 -2.04 6.34
N THR A 202 1.03 -2.94 7.20
CA THR A 202 1.85 -3.47 8.30
C THR A 202 2.95 -4.41 7.82
N GLU A 203 2.78 -5.06 6.67
CA GLU A 203 3.77 -5.94 6.07
C GLU A 203 4.64 -5.25 5.01
N HIS A 204 4.40 -3.98 4.69
CA HIS A 204 5.28 -3.21 3.81
C HIS A 204 6.66 -3.01 4.46
N ILE A 205 7.73 -3.15 3.67
CA ILE A 205 9.12 -3.03 4.18
C ILE A 205 9.35 -1.68 4.86
N SER A 206 8.77 -0.59 4.34
CA SER A 206 8.90 0.74 4.97
C SER A 206 8.27 0.83 6.36
N ALA A 207 7.36 -0.05 6.70
CA ALA A 207 6.69 -0.06 8.00
C ALA A 207 7.51 -0.80 9.05
N TRP A 208 7.96 -2.01 8.76
CA TRP A 208 8.62 -2.84 9.76
C TRP A 208 10.15 -2.71 9.77
N SER A 209 10.79 -2.26 8.68
CA SER A 209 12.25 -2.10 8.69
C SER A 209 12.67 -1.02 9.68
N ASP A 210 13.79 -1.25 10.36
CA ASP A 210 14.33 -0.36 11.39
C ASP A 210 13.35 -0.06 12.55
N ALA A 211 12.44 -1.01 12.85
CA ALA A 211 11.41 -0.90 13.88
C ALA A 211 10.58 0.39 13.79
N ARG A 212 10.25 0.83 12.56
CA ARG A 212 9.53 2.09 12.35
C ARG A 212 8.11 2.05 12.84
N MET A 213 7.45 0.90 12.76
CA MET A 213 6.10 0.68 13.25
C MET A 213 6.00 -0.72 13.88
N ASP A 214 5.55 -0.78 15.13
CA ASP A 214 5.08 -2.04 15.70
C ASP A 214 3.70 -2.35 15.13
N ALA A 215 3.57 -3.51 14.46
CA ALA A 215 2.34 -3.86 13.76
C ALA A 215 1.19 -4.16 14.73
N ASP A 216 1.46 -4.83 15.84
CA ASP A 216 0.41 -5.26 16.77
C ASP A 216 -0.09 -4.07 17.59
N ASP A 217 0.81 -3.19 18.04
CA ASP A 217 0.46 -1.93 18.68
C ASP A 217 -0.38 -1.05 17.74
N PHE A 218 0.06 -0.88 16.49
CA PHE A 218 -0.68 -0.10 15.49
C PHE A 218 -2.06 -0.70 15.18
N LEU A 219 -2.16 -2.01 15.01
CA LEU A 219 -3.42 -2.70 14.74
C LEU A 219 -4.38 -2.63 15.93
N SER A 220 -3.88 -2.48 17.16
CA SER A 220 -4.71 -2.32 18.35
C SER A 220 -5.54 -1.03 18.34
N LEU A 221 -5.13 -0.02 17.56
CA LEU A 221 -5.87 1.25 17.39
C LEU A 221 -7.18 1.08 16.61
N PHE A 222 -7.37 -0.05 15.94
CA PHE A 222 -8.56 -0.31 15.12
C PHE A 222 -9.51 -1.27 15.84
N GLY A 223 -10.78 -0.90 15.96
CA GLY A 223 -11.84 -1.76 16.50
C GLY A 223 -12.22 -2.89 15.54
N LEU A 224 -11.32 -3.86 15.34
CA LEU A 224 -11.52 -4.97 14.40
C LEU A 224 -12.45 -6.03 14.99
N THR A 225 -13.44 -6.46 14.19
CA THR A 225 -14.26 -7.63 14.50
C THR A 225 -13.43 -8.92 14.44
N ARG A 226 -13.97 -10.01 15.00
CA ARG A 226 -13.32 -11.34 14.91
C ARG A 226 -13.11 -11.77 13.45
N ALA A 227 -14.07 -11.52 12.58
CA ALA A 227 -13.97 -11.85 11.16
C ALA A 227 -12.88 -11.02 10.46
N GLU A 228 -12.80 -9.73 10.74
CA GLU A 228 -11.73 -8.88 10.21
C GLU A 228 -10.35 -9.32 10.71
N LYS A 229 -10.20 -9.73 11.97
CA LYS A 229 -8.93 -10.23 12.52
C LYS A 229 -8.44 -11.50 11.81
N ILE A 230 -9.34 -12.42 11.50
CA ILE A 230 -9.00 -13.63 10.73
C ILE A 230 -8.54 -13.25 9.33
N ARG A 231 -9.31 -12.42 8.62
CA ARG A 231 -8.95 -11.93 7.27
C ARG A 231 -7.64 -11.16 7.27
N LEU A 232 -7.45 -10.27 8.25
CA LEU A 232 -6.22 -9.49 8.41
C LEU A 232 -5.00 -10.40 8.56
N HIS A 233 -5.09 -11.44 9.39
CA HIS A 233 -4.01 -12.38 9.59
C HIS A 233 -3.62 -13.07 8.27
N ASP A 234 -4.60 -13.58 7.52
CA ASP A 234 -4.34 -14.25 6.25
C ASP A 234 -3.80 -13.29 5.17
N PHE A 235 -4.31 -12.06 5.12
CA PHE A 235 -3.77 -11.04 4.23
C PHE A 235 -2.36 -10.59 4.64
N ARG A 236 -2.02 -10.57 5.93
CA ARG A 236 -0.64 -10.34 6.38
C ARG A 236 0.29 -11.46 5.91
N CYS A 237 -0.11 -12.72 6.03
CA CYS A 237 0.66 -13.84 5.48
C CYS A 237 0.89 -13.67 3.97
N LEU A 238 -0.17 -13.31 3.23
CA LEU A 238 -0.09 -13.09 1.78
C LEU A 238 0.82 -11.91 1.41
N ALA A 239 0.70 -10.79 2.10
CA ALA A 239 1.53 -9.60 1.88
C ALA A 239 3.00 -9.85 2.25
N ALA A 240 3.25 -10.58 3.34
CA ALA A 240 4.60 -10.97 3.73
C ALA A 240 5.23 -11.93 2.71
N LEU A 241 4.47 -12.86 2.16
CA LEU A 241 4.91 -13.72 1.05
C LEU A 241 5.21 -12.89 -0.21
N PHE A 242 4.33 -11.97 -0.58
CA PHE A 242 4.56 -11.08 -1.73
C PHE A 242 5.90 -10.36 -1.61
N TRP A 243 6.21 -9.77 -0.45
CA TRP A 243 7.48 -9.10 -0.23
C TRP A 243 8.67 -10.07 -0.25
N LEU A 244 8.53 -11.27 0.29
CA LEU A 244 9.57 -12.31 0.19
C LEU A 244 9.91 -12.61 -1.28
N LEU A 245 8.89 -12.77 -2.12
CA LEU A 245 9.06 -13.03 -3.55
C LEU A 245 9.68 -11.84 -4.30
N LEU A 246 9.32 -10.61 -3.93
CA LEU A 246 9.89 -9.40 -4.55
C LEU A 246 11.35 -9.16 -4.16
N LEU A 247 11.79 -9.60 -2.98
CA LEU A 247 13.15 -9.44 -2.49
C LEU A 247 14.13 -10.46 -3.04
N ARG A 248 13.72 -11.35 -3.95
CA ARG A 248 14.62 -12.33 -4.55
C ARG A 248 15.92 -11.68 -5.07
N PRO A 249 17.08 -12.36 -4.98
CA PRO A 249 18.36 -11.84 -5.44
C PRO A 249 18.31 -11.31 -6.86
N GLY A 250 18.91 -10.16 -7.10
CA GLY A 250 18.96 -9.51 -8.41
C GLY A 250 17.67 -8.76 -8.80
N SER A 251 16.64 -8.76 -7.98
CA SER A 251 15.44 -7.94 -8.22
C SER A 251 15.68 -6.46 -7.91
N PRO A 252 14.90 -5.54 -8.51
CA PRO A 252 14.96 -4.13 -8.13
C PRO A 252 14.67 -3.88 -6.65
N SER A 253 13.82 -4.70 -6.03
CA SER A 253 13.51 -4.58 -4.60
C SER A 253 14.67 -5.04 -3.73
N SER A 254 15.42 -6.09 -4.10
CA SER A 254 16.57 -6.52 -3.34
C SER A 254 17.71 -5.48 -3.35
N THR A 255 17.89 -4.76 -4.46
CA THR A 255 18.95 -3.74 -4.58
C THR A 255 18.62 -2.42 -3.88
N ARG A 256 17.33 -2.13 -3.65
CA ARG A 256 16.89 -0.90 -2.98
C ARG A 256 16.84 -1.03 -1.46
N ASN A 257 16.84 -2.24 -0.94
CA ASN A 257 16.72 -2.51 0.48
C ASN A 257 18.07 -2.94 1.08
N PRO A 258 18.33 -2.70 2.38
CA PRO A 258 19.58 -3.09 3.04
C PRO A 258 19.83 -4.59 2.96
N PRO A 259 21.11 -5.03 2.96
CA PRO A 259 21.46 -6.44 3.08
C PRO A 259 20.78 -7.10 4.29
N GLY A 260 20.41 -8.38 4.16
CA GLY A 260 19.69 -9.13 5.20
C GLY A 260 18.17 -8.86 5.26
N THR A 261 17.64 -8.00 4.37
CA THR A 261 16.17 -7.74 4.36
C THR A 261 15.38 -8.96 3.93
N LEU A 262 15.91 -9.77 3.00
CA LEU A 262 15.26 -11.00 2.56
C LEU A 262 15.13 -12.02 3.72
N GLU A 263 16.17 -12.20 4.50
CA GLU A 263 16.20 -13.12 5.64
C GLU A 263 15.25 -12.65 6.74
N ARG A 264 15.25 -11.36 7.06
CA ARG A 264 14.30 -10.78 8.02
C ARG A 264 12.84 -10.92 7.55
N GLN A 265 12.60 -10.78 6.24
CA GLN A 265 11.27 -11.01 5.67
C GLN A 265 10.86 -12.48 5.76
N ALA A 266 11.81 -13.41 5.58
CA ALA A 266 11.57 -14.83 5.74
C ALA A 266 11.19 -15.18 7.18
N ASP A 267 11.93 -14.67 8.16
CA ASP A 267 11.63 -14.87 9.59
C ASP A 267 10.27 -14.27 9.97
N ARG A 268 9.95 -13.11 9.42
CA ARG A 268 8.66 -12.45 9.62
C ARG A 268 7.49 -13.28 9.09
N LEU A 269 7.61 -13.81 7.87
CA LEU A 269 6.60 -14.69 7.27
C LEU A 269 6.44 -15.99 8.06
N LEU A 270 7.54 -16.60 8.51
CA LEU A 270 7.49 -17.79 9.36
C LEU A 270 6.75 -17.52 10.67
N GLY A 271 6.98 -16.36 11.30
CA GLY A 271 6.27 -15.96 12.51
C GLY A 271 4.77 -15.74 12.32
N LEU A 272 4.32 -15.39 11.12
CA LEU A 272 2.90 -15.24 10.79
C LEU A 272 2.22 -16.59 10.48
N ILE A 273 2.89 -17.50 9.77
CA ILE A 273 2.32 -18.79 9.38
C ILE A 273 2.31 -19.78 10.56
N GLY A 274 3.21 -19.61 11.52
CA GLY A 274 3.25 -20.29 12.80
C GLY A 274 3.78 -21.61 12.80
#